data_d582a0a5a658db716171768ce193649a
#
_entry.id   d582a0a5a658db716171768ce193649a
#
_cell.length_a   1.000
_cell.length_b   1.000
_cell.length_c   1.000
_cell.angle_alpha   90.00
_cell.angle_beta   90.00
_cell.angle_gamma   90.00
#
_symmetry.space_group_name_H-M   'P 1'
#
loop_
_entity.id
_entity.type
_entity.pdbx_description
1 polymer ?
#
loop_
_entity_poly.entity_id
_entity_poly.type
_entity_poly.pdbx_seq_one_letter_code
_entity_poly.pdbx_strand_id
1 'polypeptide(L)'
;VSIGNYDSLGNLASLFVFDDSVSIGMYYSVFCAEDSDFDPATVDFTGVRPQIAERAKRDLPSIIRACKMWNVEQLPKTVDDPVVSDIPTLVLNGRFDPITPPQNGQEAAKTLNNSYYIEFPNTGHGAFQTSECANKIVEAFLSDPSKRPSDVCLQKQSSPKFARRGDFLRLPIWSRFYLFINGSGVLSTQNRLEVGVLLMGLITLLTAFILLPLGWLARLVINRNKPNIKPPVMARLVPILVILNALVLIAFLVLFGAGALSQIDTYGFLIGVPRSLAPVFVLPLVSLVLIVLMVIGVIAGWSREGWGALRKLYRGILMLANVACVVVLALWGMIGAVFLNH
;
A
#
# COMPACT_ATOMS: atom_id res chain seq x y z
N VAL A 1 12.23 1.33 -10.43
CA VAL A 1 12.58 1.38 -11.87
C VAL A 1 14.09 1.54 -12.03
N SER A 2 14.74 2.48 -11.34
CA SER A 2 16.20 2.72 -11.48
C SER A 2 17.11 1.55 -11.05
N ILE A 3 16.58 0.55 -10.37
CA ILE A 3 17.29 -0.64 -9.87
C ILE A 3 16.73 -1.95 -10.45
N GLY A 4 15.99 -1.87 -11.58
CA GLY A 4 15.41 -3.05 -12.24
C GLY A 4 14.22 -3.68 -11.52
N ASN A 5 13.71 -3.09 -10.45
CA ASN A 5 12.49 -3.57 -9.80
C ASN A 5 11.27 -2.85 -10.43
N TYR A 6 10.49 -3.60 -11.20
CA TYR A 6 9.29 -3.14 -11.92
C TYR A 6 7.98 -3.51 -11.21
N ASP A 7 8.00 -4.19 -10.08
CA ASP A 7 6.80 -4.66 -9.38
C ASP A 7 5.86 -3.50 -9.03
N SER A 8 6.41 -2.41 -8.50
CA SER A 8 5.63 -1.20 -8.18
C SER A 8 5.04 -0.53 -9.42
N LEU A 9 5.71 -0.64 -10.57
CA LEU A 9 5.19 -0.12 -11.84
C LEU A 9 4.08 -1.02 -12.38
N GLY A 10 4.22 -2.34 -12.26
CA GLY A 10 3.17 -3.31 -12.61
C GLY A 10 1.91 -3.10 -11.77
N ASN A 11 2.08 -2.87 -10.46
CA ASN A 11 0.96 -2.58 -9.57
C ASN A 11 0.27 -1.26 -9.91
N LEU A 12 1.04 -0.22 -10.21
CA LEU A 12 0.50 1.06 -10.66
C LEU A 12 -0.23 0.91 -12.00
N ALA A 13 0.34 0.16 -12.94
CA ALA A 13 -0.28 -0.11 -14.24
C ALA A 13 -1.59 -0.89 -14.10
N SER A 14 -1.67 -1.87 -13.17
CA SER A 14 -2.87 -2.66 -12.94
C SER A 14 -4.07 -1.83 -12.45
N LEU A 15 -3.83 -0.75 -11.70
CA LEU A 15 -4.88 0.18 -11.27
C LEU A 15 -5.55 0.90 -12.45
N PHE A 16 -4.78 1.17 -13.51
CA PHE A 16 -5.30 1.87 -14.69
C PHE A 16 -5.84 0.91 -15.76
N VAL A 17 -5.29 -0.31 -15.84
CA VAL A 17 -5.67 -1.29 -16.89
C VAL A 17 -6.98 -2.01 -16.54
N PHE A 18 -7.29 -2.14 -15.23
CA PHE A 18 -8.48 -2.83 -14.73
C PHE A 18 -9.49 -1.87 -14.07
N ASP A 19 -9.37 -0.57 -14.34
CA ASP A 19 -10.33 0.42 -13.86
C ASP A 19 -11.56 0.45 -14.77
N ASP A 20 -12.63 -0.22 -14.33
CA ASP A 20 -13.94 -0.23 -15.01
C ASP A 20 -14.74 1.07 -14.80
N SER A 21 -14.18 2.07 -14.10
CA SER A 21 -14.85 3.34 -13.82
C SER A 21 -15.08 4.21 -15.07
N VAL A 22 -14.30 3.97 -16.14
CA VAL A 22 -14.39 4.73 -17.39
C VAL A 22 -14.85 3.82 -18.53
N SER A 23 -15.99 4.16 -19.13
CA SER A 23 -16.42 3.53 -20.39
C SER A 23 -15.57 4.05 -21.55
N ILE A 24 -14.61 3.23 -22.00
CA ILE A 24 -13.72 3.57 -23.13
C ILE A 24 -14.51 3.89 -24.40
N GLY A 25 -15.58 3.16 -24.65
CA GLY A 25 -16.46 3.43 -25.80
C GLY A 25 -17.09 4.81 -25.73
N MET A 26 -17.63 5.19 -24.57
CA MET A 26 -18.17 6.53 -24.34
C MET A 26 -17.11 7.61 -24.48
N TYR A 27 -15.92 7.38 -23.91
CA TYR A 27 -14.78 8.30 -24.03
C TYR A 27 -14.48 8.60 -25.51
N TYR A 28 -14.30 7.59 -26.35
CA TYR A 28 -14.04 7.81 -27.78
C TYR A 28 -15.22 8.45 -28.50
N SER A 29 -16.47 8.13 -28.15
CA SER A 29 -17.63 8.76 -28.77
C SER A 29 -17.69 10.26 -28.51
N VAL A 30 -17.44 10.69 -27.27
CA VAL A 30 -17.42 12.12 -26.91
C VAL A 30 -16.18 12.80 -27.50
N PHE A 31 -14.99 12.28 -27.21
CA PHE A 31 -13.73 12.88 -27.67
C PHE A 31 -13.68 13.01 -29.20
N CYS A 32 -14.10 11.98 -29.94
CA CYS A 32 -14.05 12.04 -31.39
C CYS A 32 -15.12 12.95 -31.98
N ALA A 33 -16.24 13.17 -31.30
CA ALA A 33 -17.26 14.11 -31.74
C ALA A 33 -16.91 15.58 -31.46
N GLU A 34 -16.22 15.84 -30.35
CA GLU A 34 -15.96 17.20 -29.85
C GLU A 34 -14.52 17.68 -30.15
N ASP A 35 -13.51 16.86 -29.86
CA ASP A 35 -12.10 17.29 -29.72
C ASP A 35 -11.17 16.75 -30.81
N SER A 36 -11.66 16.13 -31.89
CA SER A 36 -10.79 15.48 -32.88
C SER A 36 -10.59 16.28 -34.17
N ASP A 37 -11.02 17.52 -34.23
CA ASP A 37 -11.02 18.37 -35.41
C ASP A 37 -9.75 19.21 -35.60
N PHE A 38 -8.67 18.93 -34.87
CA PHE A 38 -7.40 19.57 -34.97
C PHE A 38 -6.33 18.71 -35.68
N ASP A 39 -5.30 19.37 -36.23
CA ASP A 39 -4.12 18.68 -36.76
C ASP A 39 -3.07 18.51 -35.64
N PRO A 40 -2.71 17.28 -35.25
CA PRO A 40 -1.69 17.00 -34.23
C PRO A 40 -0.32 17.66 -34.54
N ALA A 41 -0.02 17.94 -35.82
CA ALA A 41 1.23 18.56 -36.21
C ALA A 41 1.28 20.07 -35.86
N THR A 42 0.12 20.69 -35.63
CA THR A 42 0.03 22.15 -35.35
C THR A 42 -0.01 22.46 -33.85
N VAL A 43 0.00 21.42 -32.98
CA VAL A 43 -0.06 21.62 -31.55
C VAL A 43 1.20 22.30 -31.02
N ASP A 44 1.02 23.42 -30.32
CA ASP A 44 2.11 24.18 -29.70
C ASP A 44 2.48 23.51 -28.35
N PHE A 45 3.74 23.12 -28.24
CA PHE A 45 4.32 22.55 -27.02
C PHE A 45 5.23 23.55 -26.27
N THR A 46 5.12 24.84 -26.55
CA THR A 46 5.91 25.88 -25.87
C THR A 46 5.62 25.83 -24.34
N GLY A 47 6.68 25.77 -23.55
CA GLY A 47 6.57 25.67 -22.08
C GLY A 47 6.26 24.27 -21.53
N VAL A 48 5.98 23.29 -22.40
CA VAL A 48 5.77 21.89 -21.98
C VAL A 48 7.11 21.19 -21.77
N ARG A 49 7.22 20.40 -20.70
CA ARG A 49 8.43 19.60 -20.44
C ARG A 49 8.74 18.68 -21.63
N PRO A 50 10.01 18.60 -22.09
CA PRO A 50 10.38 17.85 -23.30
C PRO A 50 9.85 16.40 -23.31
N GLN A 51 9.93 15.69 -22.18
CA GLN A 51 9.49 14.30 -22.07
C GLN A 51 7.98 14.14 -22.28
N ILE A 52 7.19 15.12 -21.84
CA ILE A 52 5.72 15.15 -22.01
C ILE A 52 5.40 15.50 -23.45
N ALA A 53 6.05 16.53 -24.01
CA ALA A 53 5.86 16.94 -25.40
C ALA A 53 6.18 15.81 -26.38
N GLU A 54 7.30 15.11 -26.22
CA GLU A 54 7.69 13.98 -27.07
C GLU A 54 6.71 12.80 -26.98
N ARG A 55 6.14 12.55 -25.80
CA ARG A 55 5.10 11.55 -25.65
C ARG A 55 3.82 11.96 -26.37
N ALA A 56 3.35 13.19 -26.13
CA ALA A 56 2.13 13.70 -26.77
C ALA A 56 2.25 13.71 -28.31
N LYS A 57 3.38 14.12 -28.88
CA LYS A 57 3.64 14.07 -30.33
C LYS A 57 3.48 12.65 -30.90
N ARG A 58 3.80 11.63 -30.15
CA ARG A 58 3.61 10.22 -30.58
C ARG A 58 2.19 9.73 -30.43
N ASP A 59 1.54 10.11 -29.32
CA ASP A 59 0.24 9.56 -28.92
C ASP A 59 -0.91 10.24 -29.68
N LEU A 60 -0.89 11.57 -29.86
CA LEU A 60 -1.94 12.35 -30.54
C LEU A 60 -2.29 11.84 -31.95
N PRO A 61 -1.34 11.56 -32.86
CA PRO A 61 -1.69 11.01 -34.17
C PRO A 61 -2.39 9.67 -34.11
N SER A 62 -2.14 8.89 -33.06
CA SER A 62 -2.78 7.59 -32.87
C SER A 62 -4.23 7.73 -32.41
N ILE A 63 -4.51 8.70 -31.52
CA ILE A 63 -5.86 9.02 -31.06
C ILE A 63 -6.70 9.53 -32.22
N ILE A 64 -6.19 10.47 -33.02
CA ILE A 64 -6.91 10.99 -34.20
C ILE A 64 -7.17 9.90 -35.24
N ARG A 65 -6.23 8.95 -35.45
CA ARG A 65 -6.49 7.78 -36.31
C ARG A 65 -7.60 6.89 -35.73
N ALA A 66 -7.65 6.70 -34.41
CA ALA A 66 -8.73 5.95 -33.77
C ALA A 66 -10.09 6.63 -34.02
N CYS A 67 -10.18 7.96 -33.93
CA CYS A 67 -11.41 8.70 -34.22
C CYS A 67 -11.88 8.52 -35.67
N LYS A 68 -10.96 8.49 -36.63
CA LYS A 68 -11.33 8.19 -38.03
C LYS A 68 -11.94 6.79 -38.20
N MET A 69 -11.51 5.82 -37.40
CA MET A 69 -12.09 4.46 -37.42
C MET A 69 -13.38 4.36 -36.60
N TRP A 70 -13.50 5.16 -35.52
CA TRP A 70 -14.67 5.18 -34.66
C TRP A 70 -15.91 5.74 -35.38
N ASN A 71 -15.70 6.64 -36.32
CA ASN A 71 -16.68 7.14 -37.29
C ASN A 71 -17.96 7.72 -36.67
N VAL A 72 -17.78 8.60 -35.66
CA VAL A 72 -18.86 9.43 -35.12
C VAL A 72 -18.92 10.76 -35.88
N GLU A 73 -20.10 11.36 -35.98
CA GLU A 73 -20.30 12.67 -36.55
C GLU A 73 -19.62 13.74 -35.65
N GLN A 74 -18.82 14.62 -36.26
CA GLN A 74 -18.21 15.74 -35.56
C GLN A 74 -19.27 16.81 -35.25
N LEU A 75 -19.24 17.32 -34.05
CA LEU A 75 -20.08 18.42 -33.64
C LEU A 75 -19.57 19.76 -34.26
N PRO A 76 -20.47 20.76 -34.35
CA PRO A 76 -20.07 22.08 -34.81
C PRO A 76 -18.99 22.71 -33.92
N LYS A 77 -18.06 23.47 -34.46
CA LYS A 77 -16.99 24.17 -33.69
C LYS A 77 -17.51 25.08 -32.60
N THR A 78 -18.78 25.45 -32.61
CA THR A 78 -19.43 26.22 -31.56
C THR A 78 -19.55 25.49 -30.22
N VAL A 79 -19.25 24.19 -30.18
CA VAL A 79 -19.17 23.46 -28.87
C VAL A 79 -17.99 23.93 -28.03
N ASP A 80 -16.96 24.48 -28.68
CA ASP A 80 -15.75 25.03 -28.03
C ASP A 80 -15.92 26.48 -27.59
N ASP A 81 -17.02 27.16 -28.00
CA ASP A 81 -17.26 28.54 -27.65
C ASP A 81 -17.55 28.68 -26.13
N PRO A 82 -16.98 29.69 -25.47
CA PRO A 82 -17.26 29.92 -24.05
C PRO A 82 -18.75 30.10 -23.77
N VAL A 83 -19.29 29.36 -22.85
CA VAL A 83 -20.70 29.50 -22.43
C VAL A 83 -20.92 30.83 -21.72
N VAL A 84 -21.80 31.67 -22.23
CA VAL A 84 -22.25 32.90 -21.59
C VAL A 84 -23.60 32.67 -20.96
N SER A 85 -23.72 32.84 -19.63
CA SER A 85 -24.94 32.53 -18.90
C SER A 85 -25.05 33.33 -17.62
N ASP A 86 -26.32 33.71 -17.28
CA ASP A 86 -26.70 34.32 -16.00
C ASP A 86 -27.22 33.28 -14.98
N ILE A 87 -27.21 32.00 -15.32
CA ILE A 87 -27.63 30.95 -14.40
C ILE A 87 -26.61 30.88 -13.26
N PRO A 88 -27.08 30.87 -11.98
CA PRO A 88 -26.19 30.72 -10.83
C PRO A 88 -25.37 29.46 -10.97
N THR A 89 -24.04 29.61 -10.95
CA THR A 89 -23.10 28.51 -11.23
C THR A 89 -22.04 28.44 -10.13
N LEU A 90 -21.79 27.22 -9.62
CA LEU A 90 -20.70 26.93 -8.70
C LEU A 90 -19.59 26.20 -9.45
N VAL A 91 -18.42 26.85 -9.60
CA VAL A 91 -17.24 26.29 -10.25
C VAL A 91 -16.25 25.83 -9.19
N LEU A 92 -15.96 24.53 -9.19
CA LEU A 92 -15.09 23.89 -8.19
C LEU A 92 -13.86 23.30 -8.86
N ASN A 93 -12.67 23.66 -8.37
CA ASN A 93 -11.42 23.06 -8.82
C ASN A 93 -10.54 22.58 -7.67
N GLY A 94 -9.83 21.49 -7.90
CA GLY A 94 -8.69 21.10 -7.06
C GLY A 94 -7.41 21.79 -7.51
N ARG A 95 -6.63 22.36 -6.57
CA ARG A 95 -5.33 23.00 -6.88
C ARG A 95 -4.36 22.08 -7.61
N PHE A 96 -4.42 20.79 -7.33
CA PHE A 96 -3.53 19.78 -7.90
C PHE A 96 -4.24 18.92 -8.96
N ASP A 97 -5.28 19.45 -9.60
CA ASP A 97 -6.01 18.75 -10.66
C ASP A 97 -5.15 18.69 -11.93
N PRO A 98 -4.70 17.50 -12.38
CA PRO A 98 -3.91 17.36 -13.60
C PRO A 98 -4.75 17.19 -14.87
N ILE A 99 -6.07 17.00 -14.73
CA ILE A 99 -7.01 16.73 -15.83
C ILE A 99 -7.69 18.02 -16.24
N THR A 100 -8.32 18.69 -15.27
CA THR A 100 -8.94 20.01 -15.44
C THR A 100 -8.27 21.01 -14.49
N PRO A 101 -7.11 21.56 -14.85
CA PRO A 101 -6.36 22.48 -14.00
C PRO A 101 -7.20 23.69 -13.56
N PRO A 102 -6.87 24.33 -12.42
CA PRO A 102 -7.61 25.49 -11.91
C PRO A 102 -7.84 26.61 -12.92
N GLN A 103 -6.91 26.77 -13.86
CA GLN A 103 -7.00 27.76 -14.94
C GLN A 103 -8.23 27.56 -15.84
N ASN A 104 -8.64 26.31 -16.09
CA ASN A 104 -9.81 26.01 -16.90
C ASN A 104 -11.11 26.50 -16.23
N GLY A 105 -11.26 26.24 -14.91
CA GLY A 105 -12.42 26.73 -14.17
C GLY A 105 -12.42 28.24 -14.00
N GLN A 106 -11.24 28.85 -13.83
CA GLN A 106 -11.11 30.32 -13.79
C GLN A 106 -11.51 30.95 -15.13
N GLU A 107 -11.15 30.30 -16.25
CA GLU A 107 -11.55 30.75 -17.58
C GLU A 107 -13.05 30.62 -17.80
N ALA A 108 -13.62 29.47 -17.48
CA ALA A 108 -15.06 29.23 -17.56
C ALA A 108 -15.87 30.24 -16.72
N ALA A 109 -15.38 30.58 -15.51
CA ALA A 109 -16.06 31.54 -14.64
C ALA A 109 -16.11 32.97 -15.20
N LYS A 110 -15.25 33.35 -16.17
CA LYS A 110 -15.25 34.71 -16.74
C LYS A 110 -16.49 35.04 -17.54
N THR A 111 -17.14 34.05 -18.14
CA THR A 111 -18.32 34.22 -18.99
C THR A 111 -19.61 33.81 -18.31
N LEU A 112 -19.52 33.31 -17.08
CA LEU A 112 -20.65 32.96 -16.21
C LEU A 112 -20.90 34.10 -15.21
N ASN A 113 -21.75 35.04 -15.56
CA ASN A 113 -21.97 36.31 -14.80
C ASN A 113 -22.32 36.08 -13.33
N ASN A 114 -23.10 35.04 -13.00
CA ASN A 114 -23.53 34.68 -11.65
C ASN A 114 -22.78 33.45 -11.12
N SER A 115 -21.45 33.43 -11.27
CA SER A 115 -20.66 32.27 -10.82
C SER A 115 -19.85 32.53 -9.55
N TYR A 116 -19.65 31.47 -8.80
CA TYR A 116 -18.75 31.43 -7.63
C TYR A 116 -17.66 30.40 -7.88
N TYR A 117 -16.43 30.90 -8.08
CA TYR A 117 -15.25 30.03 -8.19
C TYR A 117 -14.68 29.74 -6.82
N ILE A 118 -14.45 28.44 -6.54
CA ILE A 118 -13.83 27.95 -5.30
C ILE A 118 -12.76 26.92 -5.63
N GLU A 119 -11.52 27.19 -5.18
CA GLU A 119 -10.38 26.31 -5.31
C GLU A 119 -10.09 25.56 -4.02
N PHE A 120 -10.00 24.23 -4.09
CA PHE A 120 -9.66 23.35 -2.97
C PHE A 120 -8.15 23.18 -2.88
N PRO A 121 -7.49 23.65 -1.80
CA PRO A 121 -6.04 23.80 -1.74
C PRO A 121 -5.26 22.49 -1.66
N ASN A 122 -5.90 21.37 -1.33
CA ASN A 122 -5.26 20.06 -1.11
C ASN A 122 -5.87 18.92 -1.94
N THR A 123 -6.59 19.25 -3.00
CA THR A 123 -7.40 18.30 -3.77
C THR A 123 -6.89 18.22 -5.21
N GLY A 124 -7.03 17.04 -5.81
CA GLY A 124 -6.85 16.78 -7.24
C GLY A 124 -8.17 16.85 -8.00
N HIS A 125 -8.34 15.98 -9.00
CA HIS A 125 -9.54 15.92 -9.84
C HIS A 125 -10.77 15.46 -9.05
N GLY A 126 -11.95 16.05 -9.36
CA GLY A 126 -13.22 15.72 -8.70
C GLY A 126 -13.37 16.33 -7.30
N ALA A 127 -13.05 17.61 -7.15
CA ALA A 127 -12.97 18.31 -5.87
C ALA A 127 -14.20 18.17 -4.95
N PHE A 128 -15.42 18.08 -5.48
CA PHE A 128 -16.67 18.06 -4.69
C PHE A 128 -16.88 16.74 -3.92
N GLN A 129 -16.22 15.65 -4.31
CA GLN A 129 -16.39 14.34 -3.66
C GLN A 129 -15.36 14.05 -2.56
N THR A 130 -14.44 14.98 -2.30
CA THR A 130 -13.21 14.68 -1.56
C THR A 130 -13.28 14.96 -0.06
N SER A 131 -14.25 15.73 0.41
CA SER A 131 -14.32 16.11 1.83
C SER A 131 -15.71 16.57 2.28
N GLU A 132 -15.97 16.46 3.59
CA GLU A 132 -17.17 17.04 4.23
C GLU A 132 -17.29 18.55 3.99
N CYS A 133 -16.15 19.25 3.90
CA CYS A 133 -16.14 20.67 3.57
C CYS A 133 -16.67 20.92 2.16
N ALA A 134 -16.29 20.10 1.17
CA ALA A 134 -16.79 20.21 -0.19
C ALA A 134 -18.31 19.98 -0.25
N ASN A 135 -18.80 18.95 0.42
CA ASN A 135 -20.22 18.66 0.50
C ASN A 135 -21.03 19.83 1.09
N LYS A 136 -20.56 20.43 2.21
CA LYS A 136 -21.19 21.59 2.82
C LYS A 136 -21.25 22.81 1.91
N ILE A 137 -20.21 23.05 1.11
CA ILE A 137 -20.17 24.14 0.12
C ILE A 137 -21.21 23.90 -0.96
N VAL A 138 -21.30 22.68 -1.50
CA VAL A 138 -22.28 22.33 -2.53
C VAL A 138 -23.71 22.40 -1.98
N GLU A 139 -23.98 21.86 -0.79
CA GLU A 139 -25.27 21.91 -0.13
C GLU A 139 -25.72 23.36 0.12
N ALA A 140 -24.81 24.21 0.59
CA ALA A 140 -25.12 25.65 0.83
C ALA A 140 -25.45 26.36 -0.48
N PHE A 141 -24.71 26.08 -1.57
CA PHE A 141 -25.04 26.68 -2.88
C PHE A 141 -26.38 26.17 -3.41
N LEU A 142 -26.65 24.86 -3.34
CA LEU A 142 -27.94 24.32 -3.81
C LEU A 142 -29.11 24.81 -2.99
N SER A 143 -28.92 25.16 -1.71
CA SER A 143 -29.95 25.71 -0.84
C SER A 143 -30.27 27.18 -1.16
N ASP A 144 -29.28 27.97 -1.56
CA ASP A 144 -29.46 29.37 -1.96
C ASP A 144 -28.40 29.73 -3.03
N PRO A 145 -28.67 29.46 -4.33
CA PRO A 145 -27.75 29.75 -5.41
C PRO A 145 -27.44 31.23 -5.65
N SER A 146 -28.24 32.13 -5.06
CA SER A 146 -28.04 33.58 -5.16
C SER A 146 -26.91 34.07 -4.28
N LYS A 147 -26.42 33.25 -3.34
CA LYS A 147 -25.40 33.63 -2.36
C LYS A 147 -24.12 32.77 -2.55
N ARG A 148 -22.96 33.44 -2.43
CA ARG A 148 -21.69 32.72 -2.37
C ARG A 148 -21.67 31.82 -1.13
N PRO A 149 -21.46 30.51 -1.28
CA PRO A 149 -21.30 29.60 -0.15
C PRO A 149 -20.04 29.93 0.66
N SER A 150 -20.10 29.72 1.98
CA SER A 150 -18.94 29.93 2.85
C SER A 150 -17.86 28.84 2.59
N ASP A 151 -16.65 29.29 2.32
CA ASP A 151 -15.46 28.45 2.09
C ASP A 151 -14.47 28.46 3.27
N VAL A 152 -14.90 28.97 4.44
CA VAL A 152 -14.05 29.07 5.66
C VAL A 152 -13.48 27.72 6.10
N CYS A 153 -14.18 26.62 5.85
CA CYS A 153 -13.68 25.28 6.16
C CYS A 153 -12.40 24.91 5.37
N LEU A 154 -12.17 25.53 4.20
CA LEU A 154 -10.95 25.29 3.39
C LEU A 154 -9.70 25.89 4.05
N GLN A 155 -9.84 26.95 4.85
CA GLN A 155 -8.71 27.58 5.55
C GLN A 155 -8.08 26.66 6.61
N LYS A 156 -8.84 25.66 7.09
CA LYS A 156 -8.36 24.66 8.03
C LYS A 156 -7.67 23.47 7.35
N GLN A 157 -7.72 23.40 6.04
CA GLN A 157 -7.09 22.32 5.29
C GLN A 157 -5.58 22.60 5.11
N SER A 158 -4.76 21.68 5.59
CA SER A 158 -3.31 21.73 5.37
C SER A 158 -2.99 21.40 3.92
N SER A 159 -1.93 22.02 3.37
CA SER A 159 -1.38 21.57 2.09
C SER A 159 -1.01 20.09 2.12
N PRO A 160 -1.23 19.33 1.02
CA PRO A 160 -0.89 17.93 0.99
C PRO A 160 0.61 17.73 1.22
N LYS A 161 0.94 16.75 2.04
CA LYS A 161 2.32 16.33 2.20
C LYS A 161 2.65 15.35 1.09
N PHE A 162 3.41 15.77 0.11
CA PHE A 162 3.89 14.87 -0.95
C PHE A 162 4.90 13.88 -0.37
N ALA A 163 4.68 12.62 -0.67
CA ALA A 163 5.57 11.54 -0.29
C ALA A 163 6.95 11.71 -0.95
N ARG A 164 8.02 11.69 -0.13
CA ARG A 164 9.40 11.75 -0.59
C ARG A 164 10.00 10.35 -0.62
N ARG A 165 11.04 10.16 -1.42
CA ARG A 165 11.74 8.86 -1.52
C ARG A 165 12.18 8.30 -0.16
N GLY A 166 12.50 9.15 0.82
CA GLY A 166 12.95 8.77 2.16
C GLY A 166 11.83 8.45 3.15
N ASP A 167 10.56 8.72 2.82
CA ASP A 167 9.44 8.55 3.75
C ASP A 167 8.97 7.09 3.85
N PHE A 168 9.40 6.23 2.92
CA PHE A 168 8.96 4.85 2.81
C PHE A 168 10.11 3.87 2.73
N LEU A 169 9.92 2.72 3.38
CA LEU A 169 10.74 1.52 3.24
C LEU A 169 10.19 0.66 2.10
N ARG A 170 11.06 0.19 1.22
CA ARG A 170 10.69 -0.70 0.12
C ARG A 170 10.91 -2.15 0.53
N LEU A 171 9.83 -2.89 0.68
CA LEU A 171 9.87 -4.31 1.00
C LEU A 171 9.45 -5.13 -0.23
N PRO A 172 10.18 -6.18 -0.60
CA PRO A 172 9.83 -7.06 -1.73
C PRO A 172 8.42 -7.65 -1.64
N ILE A 173 7.98 -7.99 -0.42
CA ILE A 173 6.64 -8.57 -0.20
C ILE A 173 5.51 -7.54 -0.37
N TRP A 174 5.81 -6.24 -0.24
CA TRP A 174 4.76 -5.23 -0.16
C TRP A 174 3.92 -5.14 -1.42
N SER A 175 4.56 -5.18 -2.58
CA SER A 175 3.87 -5.22 -3.88
C SER A 175 3.00 -6.47 -4.04
N ARG A 176 3.47 -7.63 -3.55
CA ARG A 176 2.74 -8.90 -3.62
C ARG A 176 1.51 -8.89 -2.71
N PHE A 177 1.61 -8.26 -1.53
CA PHE A 177 0.53 -8.13 -0.57
C PHE A 177 -0.58 -7.19 -1.06
N TYR A 178 -0.22 -6.12 -1.74
CA TYR A 178 -1.16 -5.22 -2.40
C TYR A 178 -2.04 -5.93 -3.43
N LEU A 179 -1.45 -6.72 -4.32
CA LEU A 179 -2.17 -7.51 -5.32
C LEU A 179 -3.14 -8.51 -4.69
N PHE A 180 -2.83 -9.03 -3.50
CA PHE A 180 -3.72 -9.92 -2.75
C PHE A 180 -4.95 -9.20 -2.19
N ILE A 181 -4.78 -8.00 -1.60
CA ILE A 181 -5.87 -7.25 -0.97
C ILE A 181 -6.85 -6.69 -2.03
N ASN A 182 -6.35 -6.22 -3.17
CA ASN A 182 -7.16 -5.54 -4.18
C ASN A 182 -7.76 -6.47 -5.25
N GLY A 183 -7.96 -7.73 -4.94
CA GLY A 183 -8.90 -8.56 -5.67
C GLY A 183 -8.37 -9.26 -6.93
N SER A 184 -7.10 -9.10 -7.31
CA SER A 184 -6.50 -10.01 -8.29
C SER A 184 -6.36 -11.44 -7.73
N GLY A 185 -6.67 -11.63 -6.45
CA GLY A 185 -7.00 -12.88 -5.73
C GLY A 185 -5.99 -14.02 -5.82
N VAL A 186 -4.99 -13.90 -6.67
CA VAL A 186 -4.07 -14.98 -6.99
C VAL A 186 -2.73 -14.70 -6.34
N LEU A 187 -2.61 -15.04 -5.05
CA LEU A 187 -1.30 -15.35 -4.51
C LEU A 187 -0.66 -16.39 -5.43
N SER A 188 0.53 -16.11 -5.93
CA SER A 188 1.32 -17.13 -6.64
C SER A 188 1.44 -18.37 -5.75
N THR A 189 1.60 -19.54 -6.34
CA THR A 189 1.76 -20.80 -5.57
C THR A 189 2.87 -20.66 -4.54
N GLN A 190 3.96 -19.96 -4.86
CA GLN A 190 5.06 -19.67 -3.95
C GLN A 190 4.60 -18.84 -2.74
N ASN A 191 3.85 -17.77 -2.94
CA ASN A 191 3.36 -16.92 -1.83
C ASN A 191 2.40 -17.68 -0.91
N ARG A 192 1.57 -18.58 -1.44
CA ARG A 192 0.68 -19.46 -0.64
C ARG A 192 1.50 -20.40 0.23
N LEU A 193 2.58 -20.98 -0.30
CA LEU A 193 3.49 -21.84 0.46
C LEU A 193 4.18 -21.05 1.58
N GLU A 194 4.71 -19.86 1.29
CA GLU A 194 5.38 -19.01 2.28
C GLU A 194 4.42 -18.62 3.42
N VAL A 195 3.20 -18.19 3.09
CA VAL A 195 2.15 -17.90 4.10
C VAL A 195 1.77 -19.15 4.88
N GLY A 196 1.61 -20.29 4.20
CA GLY A 196 1.31 -21.58 4.84
C GLY A 196 2.40 -21.98 5.83
N VAL A 197 3.67 -21.88 5.46
CA VAL A 197 4.81 -22.16 6.33
C VAL A 197 4.82 -21.22 7.54
N LEU A 198 4.58 -19.94 7.35
CA LEU A 198 4.51 -18.97 8.45
C LEU A 198 3.37 -19.31 9.42
N LEU A 199 2.17 -19.58 8.91
CA LEU A 199 1.01 -19.94 9.75
C LEU A 199 1.24 -21.24 10.50
N MET A 200 1.73 -22.28 9.84
CA MET A 200 2.08 -23.56 10.49
C MET A 200 3.16 -23.38 11.55
N GLY A 201 4.17 -22.56 11.27
CA GLY A 201 5.21 -22.20 12.23
C GLY A 201 4.62 -21.50 13.46
N LEU A 202 3.77 -20.50 13.29
CA LEU A 202 3.12 -19.78 14.39
C LEU A 202 2.20 -20.69 15.22
N ILE A 203 1.39 -21.55 14.58
CA ILE A 203 0.55 -22.53 15.29
C ILE A 203 1.44 -23.45 16.12
N THR A 204 2.53 -23.96 15.57
CA THR A 204 3.48 -24.80 16.28
C THR A 204 4.08 -24.05 17.49
N LEU A 205 4.45 -22.79 17.34
CA LEU A 205 4.98 -21.97 18.43
C LEU A 205 3.93 -21.70 19.53
N LEU A 206 2.65 -21.53 19.17
CA LEU A 206 1.57 -21.39 20.14
C LEU A 206 1.42 -22.64 21.02
N THR A 207 1.72 -23.85 20.52
CA THR A 207 1.73 -25.05 21.36
C THR A 207 2.73 -24.97 22.50
N ALA A 208 3.82 -24.20 22.34
CA ALA A 208 4.85 -24.05 23.35
C ALA A 208 4.30 -23.41 24.65
N PHE A 209 3.36 -22.46 24.55
CA PHE A 209 2.75 -21.80 25.70
C PHE A 209 1.95 -22.77 26.59
N ILE A 210 1.47 -23.87 26.03
CA ILE A 210 0.68 -24.89 26.74
C ILE A 210 1.57 -26.08 27.14
N LEU A 211 2.29 -26.65 26.16
CA LEU A 211 2.97 -27.92 26.36
C LEU A 211 4.27 -27.78 27.17
N LEU A 212 4.96 -26.63 27.13
CA LEU A 212 6.17 -26.44 27.94
C LEU A 212 5.85 -26.31 29.44
N PRO A 213 4.87 -25.49 29.90
CA PRO A 213 4.45 -25.45 31.29
C PRO A 213 3.89 -26.77 31.78
N LEU A 214 3.01 -27.43 30.98
CA LEU A 214 2.45 -28.76 31.34
C LEU A 214 3.56 -29.79 31.49
N GLY A 215 4.53 -29.82 30.60
CA GLY A 215 5.69 -30.70 30.71
C GLY A 215 6.57 -30.41 31.92
N TRP A 216 6.63 -29.16 32.38
CA TRP A 216 7.30 -28.80 33.63
C TRP A 216 6.49 -29.29 34.85
N LEU A 217 5.17 -29.05 34.89
CA LEU A 217 4.29 -29.52 35.97
C LEU A 217 4.29 -31.07 36.08
N ALA A 218 4.19 -31.74 34.94
CA ALA A 218 4.23 -33.22 34.92
C ALA A 218 5.52 -33.78 35.52
N ARG A 219 6.67 -33.08 35.39
CA ARG A 219 7.91 -33.50 36.03
C ARG A 219 7.91 -33.35 37.53
N LEU A 220 7.26 -32.32 38.06
CA LEU A 220 7.15 -32.14 39.51
C LEU A 220 6.38 -33.30 40.16
N VAL A 221 5.42 -33.88 39.44
CA VAL A 221 4.55 -34.97 39.93
C VAL A 221 5.15 -36.35 39.63
N ILE A 222 5.52 -36.63 38.37
CA ILE A 222 5.85 -37.96 37.87
C ILE A 222 7.30 -38.40 38.15
N ASN A 223 8.25 -37.45 38.16
CA ASN A 223 9.70 -37.72 38.22
C ASN A 223 10.32 -37.54 39.63
N ARG A 224 9.54 -37.61 40.66
CA ARG A 224 10.00 -37.33 42.06
C ARG A 224 11.17 -38.22 42.51
N ASN A 225 11.35 -39.41 41.92
CA ASN A 225 12.32 -40.41 42.35
C ASN A 225 13.41 -40.74 41.29
N LYS A 226 13.51 -39.98 40.17
CA LYS A 226 14.54 -40.24 39.16
C LYS A 226 15.78 -39.37 39.37
N PRO A 227 17.01 -39.90 39.09
CA PRO A 227 18.23 -39.16 39.23
C PRO A 227 18.17 -37.88 38.35
N ASN A 228 18.47 -36.77 39.00
CA ASN A 228 18.37 -35.42 38.37
C ASN A 228 19.62 -35.12 37.54
N ILE A 229 19.73 -35.72 36.37
CA ILE A 229 20.77 -35.38 35.40
C ILE A 229 20.49 -33.95 34.87
N LYS A 230 21.25 -32.98 35.35
CA LYS A 230 21.09 -31.59 34.96
C LYS A 230 21.63 -31.37 33.55
N PRO A 231 20.77 -31.01 32.57
CA PRO A 231 21.26 -30.69 31.22
C PRO A 231 22.14 -29.41 31.22
N PRO A 232 22.98 -29.19 30.21
CA PRO A 232 23.76 -27.96 30.06
C PRO A 232 22.92 -26.69 30.20
N VAL A 233 23.52 -25.61 30.70
CA VAL A 233 22.79 -24.35 30.96
C VAL A 233 22.04 -23.89 29.72
N MET A 234 22.68 -23.86 28.56
CA MET A 234 22.05 -23.45 27.29
C MET A 234 20.83 -24.33 26.92
N ALA A 235 20.91 -25.64 27.16
CA ALA A 235 19.80 -26.55 26.92
C ALA A 235 18.61 -26.32 27.87
N ARG A 236 18.84 -25.78 29.07
CA ARG A 236 17.76 -25.40 30.02
C ARG A 236 17.04 -24.13 29.59
N LEU A 237 17.74 -23.22 28.90
CA LEU A 237 17.18 -21.96 28.42
C LEU A 237 16.29 -22.13 27.18
N VAL A 238 16.40 -23.22 26.42
CA VAL A 238 15.64 -23.45 25.19
C VAL A 238 14.14 -23.19 25.36
N PRO A 239 13.40 -23.68 26.38
CA PRO A 239 11.98 -23.39 26.54
C PRO A 239 11.67 -21.90 26.68
N ILE A 240 12.53 -21.18 27.41
CA ILE A 240 12.37 -19.73 27.64
C ILE A 240 12.64 -18.98 26.33
N LEU A 241 13.69 -19.35 25.60
CA LEU A 241 14.04 -18.76 24.32
C LEU A 241 12.93 -18.97 23.28
N VAL A 242 12.28 -20.17 23.26
CA VAL A 242 11.15 -20.45 22.37
C VAL A 242 9.98 -19.52 22.66
N ILE A 243 9.58 -19.41 23.93
CA ILE A 243 8.45 -18.55 24.35
C ILE A 243 8.77 -17.09 24.04
N LEU A 244 9.95 -16.63 24.39
CA LEU A 244 10.38 -15.25 24.14
C LEU A 244 10.38 -14.92 22.64
N ASN A 245 10.90 -15.84 21.81
CA ASN A 245 10.90 -15.64 20.36
C ASN A 245 9.49 -15.65 19.77
N ALA A 246 8.62 -16.52 20.25
CA ALA A 246 7.21 -16.53 19.83
C ALA A 246 6.51 -15.20 20.16
N LEU A 247 6.76 -14.64 21.35
CA LEU A 247 6.24 -13.31 21.73
C LEU A 247 6.80 -12.21 20.83
N VAL A 248 8.09 -12.25 20.51
CA VAL A 248 8.74 -11.28 19.61
C VAL A 248 8.11 -11.35 18.21
N LEU A 249 7.89 -12.55 17.66
CA LEU A 249 7.26 -12.72 16.34
C LEU A 249 5.80 -12.27 16.34
N ILE A 250 5.02 -12.58 17.38
CA ILE A 250 3.64 -12.12 17.52
C ILE A 250 3.61 -10.59 17.62
N ALA A 251 4.46 -10.00 18.47
CA ALA A 251 4.54 -8.55 18.61
C ALA A 251 4.89 -7.88 17.26
N PHE A 252 5.85 -8.44 16.52
CA PHE A 252 6.18 -7.98 15.19
C PHE A 252 4.97 -7.99 14.25
N LEU A 253 4.26 -9.11 14.16
CA LEU A 253 3.12 -9.26 13.25
C LEU A 253 1.95 -8.33 13.64
N VAL A 254 1.69 -8.16 14.93
CA VAL A 254 0.64 -7.27 15.42
C VAL A 254 1.00 -5.81 15.14
N LEU A 255 2.20 -5.37 15.49
CA LEU A 255 2.62 -3.98 15.30
C LEU A 255 2.76 -3.62 13.82
N PHE A 256 3.32 -4.52 13.02
CA PHE A 256 3.43 -4.35 11.58
C PHE A 256 2.05 -4.36 10.92
N GLY A 257 1.19 -5.31 11.28
CA GLY A 257 -0.17 -5.41 10.75
C GLY A 257 -1.03 -4.19 11.10
N ALA A 258 -1.02 -3.75 12.36
CA ALA A 258 -1.74 -2.55 12.79
C ALA A 258 -1.24 -1.30 12.06
N GLY A 259 0.08 -1.15 11.93
CA GLY A 259 0.67 -0.05 11.18
C GLY A 259 0.36 -0.09 9.70
N ALA A 260 0.32 -1.27 9.09
CA ALA A 260 -0.09 -1.47 7.72
C ALA A 260 -1.58 -1.12 7.51
N LEU A 261 -2.45 -1.62 8.39
CA LEU A 261 -3.90 -1.36 8.35
C LEU A 261 -4.24 0.13 8.49
N SER A 262 -3.48 0.88 9.27
CA SER A 262 -3.68 2.34 9.43
C SER A 262 -3.42 3.14 8.14
N GLN A 263 -2.85 2.52 7.11
CA GLN A 263 -2.51 3.15 5.82
C GLN A 263 -3.39 2.65 4.66
N ILE A 264 -4.41 1.82 4.94
CA ILE A 264 -5.27 1.20 3.90
C ILE A 264 -6.01 2.25 3.08
N ASP A 265 -6.38 3.39 3.65
CA ASP A 265 -7.13 4.46 2.97
C ASP A 265 -6.28 5.27 1.99
N THR A 266 -5.01 4.97 1.87
CA THR A 266 -4.10 5.74 1.04
C THR A 266 -3.40 4.84 0.03
N TYR A 267 -3.10 5.43 -1.13
CA TYR A 267 -2.14 4.89 -2.09
C TYR A 267 -0.75 4.57 -1.48
N GLY A 268 -0.60 4.72 -0.17
CA GLY A 268 0.57 4.35 0.62
C GLY A 268 1.00 2.90 0.42
N PHE A 269 0.03 1.98 0.24
CA PHE A 269 0.32 0.58 -0.11
C PHE A 269 1.09 0.42 -1.43
N LEU A 270 0.93 1.35 -2.38
CA LEU A 270 1.66 1.33 -3.65
C LEU A 270 3.11 1.81 -3.51
N ILE A 271 3.35 2.73 -2.57
CA ILE A 271 4.63 3.40 -2.42
C ILE A 271 5.58 2.59 -1.53
N GLY A 272 5.06 1.93 -0.50
CA GLY A 272 5.84 1.13 0.44
C GLY A 272 5.38 1.26 1.89
N VAL A 273 6.19 0.75 2.80
CA VAL A 273 5.93 0.82 4.24
C VAL A 273 6.39 2.16 4.80
N PRO A 274 5.56 2.92 5.53
CA PRO A 274 5.99 4.18 6.14
C PRO A 274 7.24 4.01 7.00
N ARG A 275 8.19 4.94 6.89
CA ARG A 275 9.44 4.89 7.65
C ARG A 275 9.23 4.99 9.16
N SER A 276 8.10 5.51 9.60
CA SER A 276 7.68 5.49 11.01
C SER A 276 7.58 4.08 11.61
N LEU A 277 7.37 3.05 10.76
CA LEU A 277 7.38 1.65 11.16
C LEU A 277 8.78 1.01 11.19
N ALA A 278 9.84 1.75 10.79
CA ALA A 278 11.21 1.25 10.80
C ALA A 278 11.63 0.59 12.14
N PRO A 279 11.30 1.14 13.33
CA PRO A 279 11.66 0.52 14.59
C PRO A 279 11.09 -0.89 14.79
N VAL A 280 9.93 -1.19 14.18
CA VAL A 280 9.28 -2.50 14.29
C VAL A 280 10.16 -3.60 13.66
N PHE A 281 10.97 -3.27 12.66
CA PHE A 281 11.86 -4.21 11.98
C PHE A 281 13.11 -4.60 12.79
N VAL A 282 13.30 -4.04 13.98
CA VAL A 282 14.27 -4.52 14.95
C VAL A 282 13.85 -5.87 15.53
N LEU A 283 12.54 -6.14 15.63
CA LEU A 283 12.02 -7.39 16.20
C LEU A 283 12.45 -8.65 15.42
N PRO A 284 12.39 -8.71 14.08
CA PRO A 284 12.97 -9.83 13.33
C PRO A 284 14.47 -10.05 13.55
N LEU A 285 15.24 -8.99 13.80
CA LEU A 285 16.68 -9.11 14.13
C LEU A 285 16.86 -9.71 15.53
N VAL A 286 16.07 -9.27 16.51
CA VAL A 286 16.04 -9.88 17.85
C VAL A 286 15.68 -11.36 17.75
N SER A 287 14.66 -11.70 16.94
CA SER A 287 14.26 -13.08 16.67
C SER A 287 15.42 -13.92 16.13
N LEU A 288 16.19 -13.38 15.18
CA LEU A 288 17.36 -14.07 14.63
C LEU A 288 18.39 -14.41 15.70
N VAL A 289 18.71 -13.47 16.60
CA VAL A 289 19.63 -13.70 17.72
C VAL A 289 19.11 -14.80 18.67
N LEU A 290 17.82 -14.74 19.02
CA LEU A 290 17.20 -15.74 19.88
C LEU A 290 17.22 -17.14 19.24
N ILE A 291 17.05 -17.25 17.93
CA ILE A 291 17.14 -18.50 17.19
C ILE A 291 18.56 -19.06 17.23
N VAL A 292 19.58 -18.26 17.03
CA VAL A 292 20.98 -18.71 17.13
C VAL A 292 21.24 -19.30 18.52
N LEU A 293 20.84 -18.60 19.57
CA LEU A 293 20.98 -19.12 20.94
C LEU A 293 20.19 -20.42 21.18
N MET A 294 18.99 -20.51 20.58
CA MET A 294 18.13 -21.71 20.65
C MET A 294 18.77 -22.91 19.94
N VAL A 295 19.34 -22.70 18.73
CA VAL A 295 20.05 -23.75 17.99
C VAL A 295 21.22 -24.30 18.80
N ILE A 296 22.03 -23.41 19.37
CA ILE A 296 23.14 -23.81 20.26
C ILE A 296 22.60 -24.64 21.45
N GLY A 297 21.52 -24.19 22.07
CA GLY A 297 20.90 -24.87 23.20
C GLY A 297 20.32 -26.25 22.85
N VAL A 298 19.69 -26.39 21.70
CA VAL A 298 19.16 -27.69 21.21
C VAL A 298 20.30 -28.64 20.88
N ILE A 299 21.35 -28.21 20.17
CA ILE A 299 22.52 -29.05 19.86
C ILE A 299 23.19 -29.52 21.15
N ALA A 300 23.45 -28.62 22.09
CA ALA A 300 24.06 -28.93 23.39
C ALA A 300 23.23 -29.94 24.22
N GLY A 301 21.90 -29.88 24.09
CA GLY A 301 20.99 -30.80 24.77
C GLY A 301 20.80 -32.13 24.05
N TRP A 302 21.00 -32.18 22.73
CA TRP A 302 20.80 -33.38 21.91
C TRP A 302 21.83 -34.47 22.17
N SER A 303 23.07 -34.08 22.35
CA SER A 303 24.21 -34.98 22.59
C SER A 303 24.28 -35.54 24.02
N ARG A 304 23.41 -35.10 24.95
CA ARG A 304 23.42 -35.51 26.35
C ARG A 304 22.27 -36.45 26.68
N GLU A 305 22.48 -37.38 27.62
CA GLU A 305 21.49 -38.37 28.04
C GLU A 305 20.30 -37.81 28.87
N GLY A 306 20.37 -36.54 29.27
CA GLY A 306 19.33 -35.91 30.10
C GLY A 306 17.99 -35.61 29.44
N TRP A 307 17.84 -35.83 28.12
CA TRP A 307 16.59 -35.63 27.38
C TRP A 307 16.04 -36.95 26.85
N GLY A 308 14.83 -37.29 27.19
CA GLY A 308 14.11 -38.40 26.53
C GLY A 308 13.79 -38.08 25.06
N ALA A 309 13.60 -39.12 24.26
CA ALA A 309 13.39 -38.99 22.78
C ALA A 309 12.27 -38.01 22.43
N LEU A 310 11.12 -38.07 23.08
CA LEU A 310 9.97 -37.19 22.83
C LEU A 310 10.32 -35.71 23.06
N ARG A 311 11.13 -35.42 24.06
CA ARG A 311 11.57 -34.07 24.37
C ARG A 311 12.55 -33.55 23.33
N LYS A 312 13.49 -34.38 22.86
CA LYS A 312 14.42 -34.04 21.77
C LYS A 312 13.62 -33.72 20.52
N LEU A 313 12.66 -34.57 20.16
CA LEU A 313 11.80 -34.39 18.98
C LEU A 313 11.00 -33.07 19.08
N TYR A 314 10.27 -32.85 20.16
CA TYR A 314 9.42 -31.65 20.31
C TYR A 314 10.24 -30.35 20.27
N ARG A 315 11.39 -30.29 20.93
CA ARG A 315 12.28 -29.13 20.88
C ARG A 315 12.89 -28.90 19.50
N GLY A 316 13.21 -29.97 18.79
CA GLY A 316 13.63 -29.92 17.39
C GLY A 316 12.55 -29.31 16.49
N ILE A 317 11.30 -29.76 16.65
CA ILE A 317 10.15 -29.22 15.91
C ILE A 317 9.96 -27.72 16.20
N LEU A 318 10.00 -27.31 17.48
CA LEU A 318 9.91 -25.90 17.85
C LEU A 318 11.04 -25.06 17.27
N MET A 319 12.27 -25.59 17.27
CA MET A 319 13.42 -24.93 16.65
C MET A 319 13.20 -24.75 15.14
N LEU A 320 12.80 -25.81 14.44
CA LEU A 320 12.53 -25.76 13.01
C LEU A 320 11.39 -24.77 12.67
N ALA A 321 10.32 -24.72 13.48
CA ALA A 321 9.25 -23.77 13.32
C ALA A 321 9.73 -22.30 13.44
N ASN A 322 10.57 -22.02 14.44
CA ASN A 322 11.19 -20.70 14.60
C ASN A 322 12.08 -20.31 13.39
N VAL A 323 12.92 -21.23 12.95
CA VAL A 323 13.78 -21.02 11.77
C VAL A 323 12.93 -20.78 10.52
N ALA A 324 11.89 -21.57 10.30
CA ALA A 324 11.00 -21.43 9.15
C ALA A 324 10.31 -20.06 9.13
N CYS A 325 9.78 -19.58 10.26
CA CYS A 325 9.18 -18.26 10.36
C CYS A 325 10.15 -17.14 9.98
N VAL A 326 11.38 -17.19 10.51
CA VAL A 326 12.39 -16.15 10.23
C VAL A 326 12.90 -16.23 8.79
N VAL A 327 13.02 -17.43 8.21
CA VAL A 327 13.37 -17.59 6.79
C VAL A 327 12.29 -16.94 5.90
N VAL A 328 11.01 -17.16 6.19
CA VAL A 328 9.92 -16.49 5.44
C VAL A 328 10.03 -14.97 5.58
N LEU A 329 10.25 -14.45 6.79
CA LEU A 329 10.42 -12.99 6.99
C LEU A 329 11.65 -12.45 6.24
N ALA A 330 12.73 -13.24 6.12
CA ALA A 330 13.89 -12.88 5.32
C ALA A 330 13.58 -12.84 3.81
N LEU A 331 12.87 -13.85 3.29
CA LEU A 331 12.42 -13.91 1.89
C LEU A 331 11.49 -12.74 1.55
N TRP A 332 10.72 -12.26 2.53
CA TRP A 332 9.86 -11.08 2.40
C TRP A 332 10.62 -9.75 2.51
N GLY A 333 11.95 -9.80 2.74
CA GLY A 333 12.80 -8.61 2.89
C GLY A 333 12.59 -7.86 4.21
N MET A 334 11.96 -8.49 5.20
CA MET A 334 11.66 -7.87 6.50
C MET A 334 12.85 -7.88 7.46
N ILE A 335 13.85 -8.72 7.20
CA ILE A 335 15.11 -8.75 7.96
C ILE A 335 16.09 -7.79 7.29
N GLY A 336 16.57 -6.80 8.04
CA GLY A 336 17.54 -5.83 7.55
C GLY A 336 16.95 -4.71 6.67
N ALA A 337 15.63 -4.63 6.50
CA ALA A 337 14.99 -3.56 5.73
C ALA A 337 15.39 -2.15 6.20
N VAL A 338 15.72 -2.00 7.49
CA VAL A 338 16.19 -0.74 8.08
C VAL A 338 17.57 -0.32 7.56
N PHE A 339 18.41 -1.28 7.14
CA PHE A 339 19.79 -1.03 6.70
C PHE A 339 19.94 -0.89 5.18
N LEU A 340 18.97 -1.37 4.41
CA LEU A 340 19.06 -1.45 2.95
C LEU A 340 18.49 -0.23 2.20
N ASN A 341 17.89 0.73 2.91
CA ASN A 341 17.16 1.85 2.31
C ASN A 341 17.83 3.23 2.53
N HIS A 342 19.16 3.26 2.46
CA HIS A 342 19.92 4.52 2.37
C HIS A 342 20.12 4.99 0.94
#